data_467c3b5ef15399bd1990ce782e33073a
#
_entry.id   467c3b5ef15399bd1990ce782e33073a
#
_cell.length_a   1.000
_cell.length_b   1.000
_cell.length_c   1.000
_cell.angle_alpha   90.00
_cell.angle_beta   90.00
_cell.angle_gamma   90.00
#
_symmetry.space_group_name_H-M   'P 1'
#
loop_
_entity.id
_entity.type
_entity.pdbx_description
1 polymer ?
#
loop_
_entity_poly.entity_id
_entity_poly.type
_entity_poly.pdbx_seq_one_letter_code
_entity_poly.pdbx_strand_id
1 'polypeptide(L)'
;MKTKKPIKPYYRFNNEVLKSLDENWTRASDHAKILTVDNQKTIKGAKYGYKTLGIHFAPFTLSGQNICPWASKGCAAACLNTAGRGIFESIQKARIKKTQDFQTNRNKFLARLYREISNEIRAAEKAKIKLAFRLNLTSDLQFEKIALNHKSEQSIIHTFKDIQFYD
;
A
#
# COMPACT_ATOMS: atom_id res chain seq x y z
N MET A 1 -18.97 19.13 25.85
CA MET A 1 -17.62 18.98 25.28
C MET A 1 -17.45 17.53 24.83
N LYS A 2 -17.26 17.28 23.53
CA LYS A 2 -17.01 15.92 23.02
C LYS A 2 -15.53 15.59 23.27
N THR A 3 -15.26 14.69 24.20
CA THR A 3 -13.92 14.20 24.48
C THR A 3 -13.37 13.53 23.20
N LYS A 4 -12.32 14.10 22.61
CA LYS A 4 -11.59 13.47 21.52
C LYS A 4 -11.01 12.16 22.05
N LYS A 5 -11.43 11.00 21.51
CA LYS A 5 -10.76 9.75 21.81
C LYS A 5 -9.27 9.92 21.50
N PRO A 6 -8.37 9.51 22.42
CA PRO A 6 -6.94 9.62 22.17
C PRO A 6 -6.56 8.79 20.93
N ILE A 7 -5.84 9.41 20.00
CA ILE A 7 -5.28 8.70 18.83
C ILE A 7 -4.34 7.62 19.37
N LYS A 8 -4.55 6.38 18.94
CA LYS A 8 -3.69 5.25 19.35
C LYS A 8 -2.22 5.60 19.04
N PRO A 9 -1.27 5.36 19.97
CA PRO A 9 0.11 5.86 19.85
C PRO A 9 0.84 5.40 18.58
N TYR A 10 0.51 4.22 18.03
CA TYR A 10 1.16 3.68 16.83
C TYR A 10 0.69 4.32 15.51
N TYR A 11 -0.37 5.14 15.56
CA TYR A 11 -0.79 5.94 14.39
C TYR A 11 -0.24 7.36 14.41
N ARG A 12 0.53 7.72 15.44
CA ARG A 12 1.25 8.99 15.44
C ARG A 12 2.35 8.92 14.39
N PHE A 13 2.19 9.75 13.37
CA PHE A 13 3.27 10.01 12.45
C PHE A 13 4.45 10.61 13.24
N ASN A 14 5.50 9.81 13.40
CA ASN A 14 6.72 10.23 14.05
C ASN A 14 7.89 10.00 13.09
N ASN A 15 8.69 11.04 12.87
CA ASN A 15 9.91 10.94 12.07
C ASN A 15 10.89 9.90 12.64
N GLU A 16 10.88 9.67 13.94
CA GLU A 16 11.70 8.64 14.59
C GLU A 16 11.29 7.23 14.13
N VAL A 17 9.98 6.94 14.07
CA VAL A 17 9.49 5.66 13.53
C VAL A 17 9.92 5.50 12.07
N LEU A 18 9.79 6.54 11.26
CA LEU A 18 10.20 6.46 9.85
C LEU A 18 11.71 6.24 9.71
N LYS A 19 12.53 6.91 10.52
CA LYS A 19 13.98 6.69 10.55
C LYS A 19 14.35 5.30 11.06
N SER A 20 13.55 4.70 11.95
CA SER A 20 13.77 3.31 12.36
C SER A 20 13.45 2.30 11.25
N LEU A 21 12.55 2.64 10.34
CA LEU A 21 12.20 1.82 9.19
C LEU A 21 13.18 2.02 8.01
N ASP A 22 13.65 3.25 7.84
CA ASP A 22 14.65 3.64 6.83
C ASP A 22 15.57 4.71 7.43
N GLU A 23 16.80 4.35 7.74
CA GLU A 23 17.80 5.24 8.35
C GLU A 23 18.11 6.46 7.48
N ASN A 24 17.98 6.33 6.16
CA ASN A 24 18.15 7.39 5.19
C ASN A 24 16.87 8.19 4.93
N TRP A 25 15.86 8.00 5.78
CA TRP A 25 14.58 8.69 5.64
C TRP A 25 14.77 10.20 5.71
N THR A 26 14.36 10.89 4.65
CA THR A 26 14.24 12.34 4.60
C THR A 26 12.80 12.73 4.32
N ARG A 27 12.40 13.88 4.83
CA ARG A 27 11.07 14.45 4.57
C ARG A 27 10.91 14.98 3.15
N ALA A 28 11.98 15.06 2.41
CA ALA A 28 11.97 15.49 1.02
C ALA A 28 11.08 14.57 0.21
N SER A 29 9.99 15.10 -0.17
CA SER A 29 8.85 14.38 -0.71
C SER A 29 8.92 14.31 -2.20
N ASP A 30 9.67 13.45 -2.67
CA ASP A 30 9.72 13.07 -4.05
C ASP A 30 8.73 11.94 -4.38
N HIS A 31 7.38 12.16 -4.18
CA HIS A 31 6.69 10.89 -4.07
C HIS A 31 5.31 10.90 -4.70
N ALA A 32 5.25 10.36 -5.90
CA ALA A 32 4.01 9.77 -6.40
C ALA A 32 3.42 8.83 -5.34
N LYS A 33 2.13 8.97 -5.03
CA LYS A 33 1.43 8.16 -4.04
C LYS A 33 1.57 6.67 -4.35
N ILE A 34 1.85 5.88 -3.32
CA ILE A 34 1.86 4.42 -3.38
C ILE A 34 0.42 3.91 -3.44
N LEU A 35 -0.40 4.37 -2.50
CA LEU A 35 -1.80 3.98 -2.39
C LEU A 35 -2.65 4.70 -3.43
N THR A 36 -3.54 3.96 -4.05
CA THR A 36 -4.56 4.47 -4.97
C THR A 36 -5.95 4.23 -4.43
N VAL A 37 -6.81 5.19 -4.66
CA VAL A 37 -8.27 5.14 -4.51
C VAL A 37 -8.90 5.04 -5.90
N ASP A 38 -10.21 4.97 -5.99
CA ASP A 38 -10.98 5.21 -7.23
C ASP A 38 -10.71 4.20 -8.36
N ASN A 39 -10.54 2.92 -8.04
CA ASN A 39 -10.63 1.86 -9.02
C ASN A 39 -11.86 0.98 -8.78
N GLN A 40 -12.25 0.19 -9.78
CA GLN A 40 -13.44 -0.66 -9.72
C GLN A 40 -13.46 -1.63 -8.52
N LYS A 41 -12.29 -2.03 -8.03
CA LYS A 41 -12.17 -2.93 -6.88
C LYS A 41 -12.34 -2.20 -5.54
N THR A 42 -11.97 -0.91 -5.48
CA THR A 42 -12.00 -0.13 -4.23
C THR A 42 -13.29 0.68 -4.05
N ILE A 43 -13.92 1.13 -5.14
CA ILE A 43 -15.17 1.93 -5.10
C ILE A 43 -16.34 1.15 -4.47
N LYS A 44 -16.38 -0.17 -4.62
CA LYS A 44 -17.46 -1.01 -4.08
C LYS A 44 -17.61 -0.89 -2.55
N GLY A 45 -16.53 -0.63 -1.83
CA GLY A 45 -16.53 -0.45 -0.38
C GLY A 45 -17.34 0.78 0.08
N ALA A 46 -17.47 1.80 -0.77
CA ALA A 46 -18.19 3.03 -0.43
C ALA A 46 -19.67 2.79 -0.06
N LYS A 47 -20.31 1.81 -0.70
CA LYS A 47 -21.70 1.40 -0.39
C LYS A 47 -21.88 0.93 1.06
N TYR A 48 -20.80 0.48 1.70
CA TYR A 48 -20.78 -0.03 3.07
C TYR A 48 -20.08 0.93 4.05
N GLY A 49 -19.85 2.18 3.62
CA GLY A 49 -19.20 3.21 4.43
C GLY A 49 -17.69 3.02 4.58
N TYR A 50 -17.06 2.25 3.68
CA TYR A 50 -15.62 2.06 3.66
C TYR A 50 -14.96 2.90 2.57
N LYS A 51 -13.89 3.61 2.92
CA LYS A 51 -12.89 4.09 1.96
C LYS A 51 -11.86 2.98 1.78
N THR A 52 -11.75 2.45 0.59
CA THR A 52 -10.81 1.39 0.27
C THR A 52 -9.65 1.95 -0.54
N LEU A 53 -8.43 1.60 -0.15
CA LEU A 53 -7.19 1.96 -0.84
C LEU A 53 -6.40 0.69 -1.17
N GLY A 54 -5.56 0.79 -2.20
CA GLY A 54 -4.74 -0.36 -2.57
C GLY A 54 -3.51 0.02 -3.40
N ILE A 55 -2.68 -0.97 -3.69
CA ILE A 55 -1.45 -0.79 -4.44
C ILE A 55 -1.58 -1.46 -5.81
N HIS A 56 -1.31 -0.70 -6.86
CA HIS A 56 -1.11 -1.25 -8.20
C HIS A 56 0.38 -1.40 -8.47
N PHE A 57 0.85 -2.62 -8.48
CA PHE A 57 2.17 -2.98 -9.01
C PHE A 57 2.09 -3.38 -10.48
N ALA A 58 3.21 -3.43 -11.16
CA ALA A 58 3.34 -4.07 -12.47
C ALA A 58 3.35 -5.59 -12.25
N PRO A 59 2.32 -6.32 -12.67
CA PRO A 59 2.18 -7.73 -12.35
C PRO A 59 3.21 -8.58 -13.08
N PHE A 60 3.42 -9.78 -12.54
CA PHE A 60 4.29 -10.78 -13.12
C PHE A 60 5.71 -10.23 -13.33
N THR A 61 6.30 -10.45 -14.48
CA THR A 61 7.70 -10.06 -14.78
C THR A 61 7.84 -8.70 -15.47
N LEU A 62 6.77 -7.89 -15.56
CA LEU A 62 6.79 -6.62 -16.29
C LEU A 62 7.79 -5.58 -15.74
N SER A 63 8.17 -5.70 -14.47
CA SER A 63 9.17 -4.82 -13.85
C SER A 63 10.60 -5.36 -13.90
N GLY A 64 10.80 -6.56 -14.49
CA GLY A 64 12.06 -7.30 -14.50
C GLY A 64 12.14 -8.43 -13.47
N GLN A 65 11.27 -8.44 -12.45
CA GLN A 65 11.19 -9.50 -11.43
C GLN A 65 9.75 -9.90 -11.20
N ASN A 66 9.53 -11.20 -10.93
CA ASN A 66 8.18 -11.72 -10.69
C ASN A 66 7.67 -11.31 -9.30
N ILE A 67 6.56 -10.56 -9.28
CA ILE A 67 5.83 -10.20 -8.06
C ILE A 67 4.46 -10.89 -7.94
N CYS A 68 4.23 -11.88 -8.79
CA CYS A 68 3.05 -12.75 -8.74
C CYS A 68 3.50 -14.21 -8.67
N PRO A 69 4.21 -14.64 -7.60
CA PRO A 69 4.83 -15.96 -7.53
C PRO A 69 3.81 -17.10 -7.55
N TRP A 70 2.58 -16.83 -7.15
CA TRP A 70 1.49 -17.81 -7.06
C TRP A 70 0.53 -17.76 -8.26
N ALA A 71 0.78 -16.89 -9.24
CA ALA A 71 -0.09 -16.77 -10.40
C ALA A 71 -0.05 -18.04 -11.26
N SER A 72 -1.24 -18.61 -11.53
CA SER A 72 -1.38 -19.66 -12.53
C SER A 72 -1.09 -19.13 -13.94
N LYS A 73 -0.85 -20.02 -14.89
CA LYS A 73 -0.70 -19.65 -16.32
C LYS A 73 -1.91 -18.88 -16.84
N GLY A 74 -3.12 -19.29 -16.42
CA GLY A 74 -4.36 -18.59 -16.79
C GLY A 74 -4.45 -17.19 -16.17
N CYS A 75 -4.06 -17.02 -14.91
CA CYS A 75 -4.00 -15.71 -14.26
C CYS A 75 -3.01 -14.77 -14.95
N ALA A 76 -1.82 -15.29 -15.32
CA ALA A 76 -0.82 -14.50 -16.03
C ALA A 76 -1.29 -14.07 -17.43
N ALA A 77 -1.95 -14.96 -18.17
CA ALA A 77 -2.46 -14.68 -19.51
C ALA A 77 -3.65 -13.72 -19.52
N ALA A 78 -4.56 -13.83 -18.53
CA ALA A 78 -5.76 -12.99 -18.41
C ALA A 78 -5.57 -11.80 -17.44
N CYS A 79 -4.32 -11.37 -17.25
CA CYS A 79 -4.02 -10.33 -16.26
C CYS A 79 -4.73 -9.01 -16.56
N LEU A 80 -5.43 -8.46 -15.56
CA LEU A 80 -6.16 -7.20 -15.66
C LEU A 80 -5.26 -5.95 -15.75
N ASN A 81 -3.94 -6.12 -15.83
CA ASN A 81 -3.00 -4.99 -15.92
C ASN A 81 -3.28 -4.08 -17.12
N THR A 82 -3.74 -4.67 -18.22
CA THR A 82 -4.08 -3.97 -19.46
C THR A 82 -5.57 -3.65 -19.59
N ALA A 83 -6.38 -3.94 -18.55
CA ALA A 83 -7.80 -3.65 -18.56
C ALA A 83 -8.09 -2.22 -18.07
N GLY A 84 -9.13 -1.60 -18.63
CA GLY A 84 -9.56 -0.26 -18.27
C GLY A 84 -8.41 0.76 -18.42
N ARG A 85 -8.21 1.59 -17.40
CA ARG A 85 -7.11 2.59 -17.41
C ARG A 85 -5.70 1.95 -17.45
N GLY A 86 -5.57 0.66 -17.20
CA GLY A 86 -4.31 -0.05 -17.30
C GLY A 86 -3.71 -0.11 -18.71
N ILE A 87 -4.50 0.17 -19.77
CA ILE A 87 -4.00 0.24 -21.15
C ILE A 87 -3.11 1.47 -21.40
N PHE A 88 -3.24 2.52 -20.58
CA PHE A 88 -2.46 3.74 -20.78
C PHE A 88 -0.99 3.52 -20.39
N GLU A 89 -0.10 3.88 -21.31
CA GLU A 89 1.34 3.72 -21.13
C GLU A 89 1.86 4.44 -19.87
N SER A 90 1.35 5.64 -19.57
CA SER A 90 1.71 6.39 -18.36
C SER A 90 1.37 5.63 -17.08
N ILE A 91 0.23 4.94 -17.05
CA ILE A 91 -0.18 4.11 -15.92
C ILE A 91 0.74 2.90 -15.79
N GLN A 92 1.08 2.24 -16.90
CA GLN A 92 1.99 1.10 -16.89
C GLN A 92 3.40 1.50 -16.44
N LYS A 93 3.94 2.60 -16.96
CA LYS A 93 5.23 3.16 -16.52
C LYS A 93 5.24 3.47 -15.01
N ALA A 94 4.16 4.07 -14.50
CA ALA A 94 4.03 4.35 -13.07
C ALA A 94 3.98 3.06 -12.21
N ARG A 95 3.31 2.01 -12.67
CA ARG A 95 3.28 0.71 -12.00
C ARG A 95 4.65 0.04 -12.02
N ILE A 96 5.34 0.04 -13.16
CA ILE A 96 6.70 -0.51 -13.31
C ILE A 96 7.65 0.20 -12.35
N LYS A 97 7.70 1.55 -12.38
CA LYS A 97 8.54 2.33 -11.48
C LYS A 97 8.26 2.01 -10.01
N LYS A 98 6.99 1.97 -9.62
CA LYS A 98 6.58 1.64 -8.25
C LYS A 98 7.05 0.25 -7.83
N THR A 99 6.97 -0.73 -8.74
CA THR A 99 7.42 -2.09 -8.48
C THR A 99 8.95 -2.15 -8.34
N GLN A 100 9.67 -1.46 -9.22
CA GLN A 100 11.12 -1.35 -9.14
C GLN A 100 11.56 -0.66 -7.83
N ASP A 101 10.89 0.42 -7.43
CA ASP A 101 11.15 1.08 -6.13
C ASP A 101 10.97 0.11 -4.96
N PHE A 102 9.91 -0.72 -4.98
CA PHE A 102 9.68 -1.76 -3.97
C PHE A 102 10.77 -2.83 -3.96
N GLN A 103 11.27 -3.22 -5.13
CA GLN A 103 12.28 -4.28 -5.27
C GLN A 103 13.67 -3.80 -4.88
N THR A 104 14.05 -2.57 -5.26
CA THR A 104 15.41 -2.03 -5.07
C THR A 104 15.58 -1.28 -3.75
N ASN A 105 14.53 -0.62 -3.27
CA ASN A 105 14.56 0.25 -2.09
C ASN A 105 13.45 -0.11 -1.09
N ARG A 106 13.35 -1.40 -0.74
CA ARG A 106 12.24 -1.95 0.03
C ARG A 106 11.97 -1.21 1.34
N ASN A 107 13.01 -0.94 2.14
CA ASN A 107 12.85 -0.25 3.43
C ASN A 107 12.27 1.16 3.23
N LYS A 108 12.79 1.91 2.28
CA LYS A 108 12.28 3.24 1.92
C LYS A 108 10.84 3.17 1.43
N PHE A 109 10.51 2.18 0.60
CA PHE A 109 9.15 1.96 0.12
C PHE A 109 8.19 1.65 1.27
N LEU A 110 8.56 0.75 2.17
CA LEU A 110 7.72 0.36 3.31
C LEU A 110 7.57 1.51 4.32
N ALA A 111 8.60 2.32 4.55
CA ALA A 111 8.49 3.53 5.37
C ALA A 111 7.51 4.54 4.76
N ARG A 112 7.52 4.73 3.45
CA ARG A 112 6.54 5.56 2.73
C ARG A 112 5.14 4.99 2.84
N LEU A 113 4.97 3.70 2.63
CA LEU A 113 3.69 3.01 2.75
C LEU A 113 3.13 3.16 4.17
N TYR A 114 3.95 2.94 5.20
CA TYR A 114 3.58 3.17 6.59
C TYR A 114 3.06 4.61 6.80
N ARG A 115 3.78 5.61 6.28
CA ARG A 115 3.37 7.01 6.36
C ARG A 115 2.04 7.28 5.67
N GLU A 116 1.85 6.74 4.46
CA GLU A 116 0.61 6.93 3.72
C GLU A 116 -0.58 6.29 4.44
N ILE A 117 -0.44 5.06 4.92
CA ILE A 117 -1.47 4.38 5.73
C ILE A 117 -1.80 5.20 6.98
N SER A 118 -0.79 5.66 7.72
CA SER A 118 -0.99 6.48 8.94
C SER A 118 -1.73 7.79 8.64
N ASN A 119 -1.46 8.42 7.50
CA ASN A 119 -2.14 9.64 7.07
C ASN A 119 -3.62 9.36 6.72
N GLU A 120 -3.88 8.26 6.01
CA GLU A 120 -5.23 7.87 5.64
C GLU A 120 -6.07 7.49 6.86
N ILE A 121 -5.48 6.81 7.86
CA ILE A 121 -6.16 6.49 9.12
C ILE A 121 -6.58 7.78 9.83
N ARG A 122 -5.68 8.75 9.97
CA ARG A 122 -6.01 10.04 10.60
C ARG A 122 -7.09 10.81 9.84
N ALA A 123 -7.04 10.79 8.52
CA ALA A 123 -8.05 11.44 7.69
C ALA A 123 -9.42 10.77 7.85
N ALA A 124 -9.45 9.44 7.88
CA ALA A 124 -10.67 8.66 8.04
C ALA A 124 -11.29 8.82 9.44
N GLU A 125 -10.47 8.84 10.50
CA GLU A 125 -10.94 9.12 11.86
C GLU A 125 -11.59 10.52 11.95
N LYS A 126 -10.97 11.53 11.34
CA LYS A 126 -11.53 12.89 11.27
C LYS A 126 -12.85 12.92 10.51
N ALA A 127 -12.93 12.19 9.41
CA ALA A 127 -14.13 12.11 8.57
C ALA A 127 -15.18 11.11 9.10
N LYS A 128 -14.85 10.30 10.14
CA LYS A 128 -15.70 9.22 10.69
C LYS A 128 -16.09 8.16 9.66
N ILE A 129 -15.19 7.83 8.76
CA ILE A 129 -15.36 6.77 7.77
C ILE A 129 -14.48 5.58 8.13
N LYS A 130 -14.91 4.39 7.71
CA LYS A 130 -14.12 3.15 7.88
C LYS A 130 -13.08 3.05 6.79
N LEU A 131 -11.94 2.42 7.10
CA LEU A 131 -10.88 2.14 6.14
C LEU A 131 -10.73 0.66 5.90
N ALA A 132 -10.39 0.32 4.65
CA ALA A 132 -9.91 -0.99 4.27
C ALA A 132 -8.76 -0.85 3.25
N PHE A 133 -7.77 -1.72 3.35
CA PHE A 133 -6.63 -1.74 2.42
C PHE A 133 -6.58 -3.05 1.67
N ARG A 134 -6.39 -2.96 0.35
CA ARG A 134 -6.09 -4.07 -0.53
C ARG A 134 -4.70 -3.87 -1.12
N LEU A 135 -3.69 -4.47 -0.50
CA LEU A 135 -2.29 -4.25 -0.91
C LEU A 135 -1.96 -4.92 -2.25
N ASN A 136 -2.68 -5.98 -2.62
CA ASN A 136 -2.52 -6.71 -3.87
C ASN A 136 -3.64 -6.40 -4.87
N LEU A 137 -3.66 -5.23 -5.50
CA LEU A 137 -4.63 -4.95 -6.58
C LEU A 137 -4.25 -5.64 -7.89
N THR A 138 -2.96 -5.77 -8.17
CA THR A 138 -2.38 -6.36 -9.39
C THR A 138 -1.11 -7.15 -9.11
N SER A 139 -0.92 -7.65 -7.91
CA SER A 139 0.20 -8.48 -7.47
C SER A 139 -0.30 -9.62 -6.61
N ASP A 140 0.62 -10.50 -6.20
CA ASP A 140 0.35 -11.64 -5.31
C ASP A 140 1.51 -11.77 -4.31
N LEU A 141 1.73 -10.70 -3.54
CA LEU A 141 2.79 -10.62 -2.53
C LEU A 141 2.23 -10.96 -1.16
N GLN A 142 2.93 -11.78 -0.40
CA GLN A 142 2.58 -12.11 0.98
C GLN A 142 2.99 -10.98 1.93
N PHE A 143 2.25 -9.86 1.92
CA PHE A 143 2.57 -8.69 2.74
C PHE A 143 2.61 -9.00 4.25
N GLU A 144 1.90 -10.02 4.71
CA GLU A 144 1.95 -10.51 6.08
C GLU A 144 3.32 -11.10 6.47
N LYS A 145 4.11 -11.54 5.48
CA LYS A 145 5.46 -12.09 5.67
C LYS A 145 6.58 -11.12 5.36
N ILE A 146 6.25 -9.95 4.81
CA ILE A 146 7.25 -8.93 4.47
C ILE A 146 7.52 -8.09 5.71
N ALA A 147 8.68 -8.28 6.34
CA ALA A 147 9.13 -7.47 7.47
C ALA A 147 9.26 -6.00 7.06
N LEU A 148 8.87 -5.08 7.96
CA LEU A 148 8.97 -3.64 7.72
C LEU A 148 10.40 -3.17 7.49
N ASN A 149 11.34 -3.80 8.20
CA ASN A 149 12.79 -3.63 7.98
C ASN A 149 13.54 -4.87 8.49
N HIS A 150 14.83 -4.89 8.32
CA HIS A 150 15.71 -6.00 8.74
C HIS A 150 15.82 -6.20 10.27
N LYS A 151 15.33 -5.24 11.07
CA LYS A 151 15.32 -5.29 12.54
C LYS A 151 13.95 -5.64 13.12
N SER A 152 12.93 -5.75 12.28
CA SER A 152 11.55 -5.99 12.70
C SER A 152 11.04 -7.30 12.13
N GLU A 153 10.46 -8.13 12.99
CA GLU A 153 9.71 -9.32 12.57
C GLU A 153 8.28 -8.98 12.14
N GLN A 154 7.82 -7.76 12.42
CA GLN A 154 6.47 -7.34 12.12
C GLN A 154 6.33 -6.84 10.69
N SER A 155 5.28 -7.28 10.02
CA SER A 155 4.86 -6.76 8.73
C SER A 155 4.02 -5.49 8.88
N ILE A 156 3.75 -4.81 7.75
CA ILE A 156 2.84 -3.66 7.70
C ILE A 156 1.43 -4.04 8.23
N ILE A 157 0.96 -5.24 7.93
CA ILE A 157 -0.36 -5.73 8.37
C ILE A 157 -0.39 -5.92 9.88
N HIS A 158 0.64 -6.54 10.46
CA HIS A 158 0.74 -6.71 11.91
C HIS A 158 0.83 -5.38 12.67
N THR A 159 1.50 -4.39 12.08
CA THR A 159 1.64 -3.06 12.67
C THR A 159 0.29 -2.33 12.76
N PHE A 160 -0.57 -2.50 11.76
CA PHE A 160 -1.90 -1.88 11.70
C PHE A 160 -3.03 -2.89 11.95
N LYS A 161 -2.86 -3.79 12.91
CA LYS A 161 -3.77 -4.92 13.21
C LYS A 161 -5.24 -4.55 13.44
N ASP A 162 -5.52 -3.31 13.86
CA ASP A 162 -6.88 -2.83 14.10
C ASP A 162 -7.55 -2.25 12.83
N ILE A 163 -6.84 -2.28 11.70
CA ILE A 163 -7.33 -1.81 10.40
C ILE A 163 -7.62 -3.01 9.52
N GLN A 164 -8.67 -2.90 8.72
CA GLN A 164 -9.06 -3.97 7.81
C GLN A 164 -8.10 -4.05 6.62
N PHE A 165 -7.41 -5.17 6.49
CA PHE A 165 -6.70 -5.58 5.28
C PHE A 165 -7.42 -6.76 4.64
N TYR A 166 -7.40 -6.85 3.31
CA TYR A 166 -8.00 -7.96 2.55
C TYR A 166 -7.36 -8.10 1.16
N ASP A 167 -7.53 -9.24 0.53
CA ASP A 167 -7.17 -9.56 -0.86
C ASP A 167 -8.35 -10.03 -1.68
#